data_b64f7eddd2ebb5dc3921ce7c3f2c9306
#
_entry.id   b64f7eddd2ebb5dc3921ce7c3f2c9306
#
_cell.length_a   1.000
_cell.length_b   1.000
_cell.length_c   1.000
_cell.angle_alpha   90.00
_cell.angle_beta   90.00
_cell.angle_gamma   90.00
#
_symmetry.space_group_name_H-M   'P 1'
#
loop_
_entity.id
_entity.type
_entity.pdbx_description
1 polymer ?
#
loop_
_entity_poly.entity_id
_entity_poly.type
_entity_poly.pdbx_seq_one_letter_code
_entity_poly.pdbx_strand_id
1 'polypeptide(L)'
;GSLEKADAVDSFKEQIEGLVEGGIDLVWIETISAPDELEAAAEAARSFDVPVCATMSFDSAGRTMMGLTPRAFASLALDFNLDGFGANCGVGAADLMSSVLGFADATPPQPIIAKANCGIPSYEDGEIVYSGTVDQMAAYAQLARAAGARIIGGCCGTKPEHVAAMRKALDENDQPDFRVLAIELALGKMSDGARQIAVGQDALKDSTRRSGSNRRRRG
;
A
#
# COMPACT_ATOMS: atom_id res chain seq x y z
N GLY A 1 19.04 5.82 -10.40
CA GLY A 1 20.29 5.14 -10.07
C GLY A 1 20.56 4.09 -11.13
N SER A 2 21.80 3.71 -11.23
CA SER A 2 22.30 2.71 -12.19
C SER A 2 22.78 1.45 -11.47
N LEU A 3 22.08 1.07 -10.38
CA LEU A 3 22.40 -0.17 -9.67
C LEU A 3 21.89 -1.34 -10.51
N GLU A 4 22.78 -2.28 -10.82
CA GLU A 4 22.39 -3.52 -11.52
C GLU A 4 21.52 -4.39 -10.60
N LYS A 5 20.58 -5.11 -11.19
CA LYS A 5 19.64 -5.95 -10.41
C LYS A 5 20.34 -6.95 -9.51
N ALA A 6 21.45 -7.56 -9.99
CA ALA A 6 22.21 -8.51 -9.21
C ALA A 6 22.79 -7.88 -7.92
N ASP A 7 23.35 -6.68 -8.03
CA ASP A 7 23.89 -5.95 -6.88
C ASP A 7 22.80 -5.56 -5.87
N ALA A 8 21.61 -5.23 -6.37
CA ALA A 8 20.44 -4.96 -5.52
C ALA A 8 19.99 -6.23 -4.77
N VAL A 9 19.90 -7.36 -5.46
CA VAL A 9 19.57 -8.66 -4.85
C VAL A 9 20.57 -9.03 -3.77
N ASP A 10 21.87 -8.91 -4.03
CA ASP A 10 22.92 -9.22 -3.08
C ASP A 10 22.85 -8.33 -1.83
N SER A 11 22.58 -7.02 -2.01
CA SER A 11 22.41 -6.08 -0.90
C SER A 11 21.19 -6.41 -0.02
N PHE A 12 20.05 -6.73 -0.62
CA PHE A 12 18.87 -7.17 0.14
C PHE A 12 19.09 -8.49 0.83
N LYS A 13 19.83 -9.42 0.19
CA LYS A 13 20.13 -10.72 0.76
C LYS A 13 20.98 -10.61 2.01
N GLU A 14 22.03 -9.76 2.01
CA GLU A 14 22.86 -9.51 3.18
C GLU A 14 22.00 -8.98 4.37
N GLN A 15 21.10 -8.04 4.11
CA GLN A 15 20.20 -7.52 5.15
C GLN A 15 19.24 -8.59 5.68
N ILE A 16 18.63 -9.37 4.80
CA ILE A 16 17.68 -10.42 5.18
C ILE A 16 18.37 -11.53 5.96
N GLU A 17 19.59 -11.92 5.58
CA GLU A 17 20.39 -12.91 6.29
C GLU A 17 20.59 -12.51 7.76
N GLY A 18 21.01 -11.25 8.00
CA GLY A 18 21.14 -10.74 9.37
C GLY A 18 19.83 -10.72 10.15
N LEU A 19 18.70 -10.42 9.49
CA LEU A 19 17.38 -10.48 10.13
C LEU A 19 16.99 -11.92 10.48
N VAL A 20 17.22 -12.87 9.59
CA VAL A 20 16.92 -14.31 9.81
C VAL A 20 17.79 -14.87 10.93
N GLU A 21 19.09 -14.53 10.99
CA GLU A 21 19.96 -14.87 12.10
C GLU A 21 19.44 -14.30 13.45
N GLY A 22 18.80 -13.14 13.41
CA GLY A 22 18.12 -12.52 14.54
C GLY A 22 16.81 -13.19 14.95
N GLY A 23 16.31 -14.17 14.18
CA GLY A 23 15.12 -14.97 14.50
C GLY A 23 13.80 -14.32 14.14
N ILE A 24 13.70 -13.68 12.97
CA ILE A 24 12.43 -13.12 12.47
C ILE A 24 11.44 -14.22 12.06
N ASP A 25 10.14 -13.93 12.16
CA ASP A 25 9.06 -14.81 11.70
C ASP A 25 8.65 -14.56 10.25
N LEU A 26 8.93 -13.37 9.70
CA LEU A 26 8.67 -12.99 8.31
C LEU A 26 9.56 -11.83 7.86
N VAL A 27 9.79 -11.72 6.56
CA VAL A 27 10.37 -10.55 5.89
C VAL A 27 9.26 -9.59 5.52
N TRP A 28 9.40 -8.31 5.91
CA TRP A 28 8.50 -7.24 5.53
C TRP A 28 9.24 -6.18 4.71
N ILE A 29 8.99 -6.16 3.40
CA ILE A 29 9.54 -5.18 2.45
C ILE A 29 8.62 -3.96 2.47
N GLU A 30 9.07 -2.81 2.95
CA GLU A 30 8.19 -1.67 3.23
C GLU A 30 8.56 -0.41 2.43
N THR A 31 7.54 0.33 1.99
CA THR A 31 7.64 1.66 1.37
C THR A 31 8.42 1.66 0.04
N ILE A 32 8.23 0.63 -0.74
CA ILE A 32 8.81 0.55 -2.08
C ILE A 32 8.00 1.42 -3.06
N SER A 33 8.68 2.02 -4.03
CA SER A 33 8.04 2.84 -5.08
C SER A 33 8.24 2.26 -6.49
N ALA A 34 9.28 1.47 -6.69
CA ALA A 34 9.66 0.93 -7.99
C ALA A 34 9.43 -0.60 -8.06
N PRO A 35 8.79 -1.11 -9.13
CA PRO A 35 8.60 -2.55 -9.32
C PRO A 35 9.92 -3.34 -9.38
N ASP A 36 10.95 -2.78 -10.01
CA ASP A 36 12.25 -3.43 -10.17
C ASP A 36 12.97 -3.61 -8.82
N GLU A 37 12.84 -2.62 -7.92
CA GLU A 37 13.36 -2.71 -6.56
C GLU A 37 12.62 -3.77 -5.75
N LEU A 38 11.29 -3.81 -5.86
CA LEU A 38 10.48 -4.84 -5.22
C LEU A 38 10.84 -6.24 -5.73
N GLU A 39 11.06 -6.38 -7.05
CA GLU A 39 11.47 -7.66 -7.66
C GLU A 39 12.79 -8.14 -7.07
N ALA A 40 13.80 -7.25 -6.96
CA ALA A 40 15.09 -7.59 -6.39
C ALA A 40 14.99 -8.01 -4.91
N ALA A 41 14.22 -7.27 -4.11
CA ALA A 41 13.99 -7.58 -2.69
C ALA A 41 13.23 -8.91 -2.50
N ALA A 42 12.19 -9.16 -3.31
CA ALA A 42 11.44 -10.40 -3.27
C ALA A 42 12.29 -11.60 -3.73
N GLU A 43 13.14 -11.42 -4.74
CA GLU A 43 14.09 -12.43 -5.20
C GLU A 43 15.09 -12.79 -4.10
N ALA A 44 15.65 -11.80 -3.43
CA ALA A 44 16.56 -12.01 -2.30
C ALA A 44 15.88 -12.78 -1.16
N ALA A 45 14.64 -12.39 -0.81
CA ALA A 45 13.87 -13.01 0.27
C ALA A 45 13.54 -14.48 0.02
N ARG A 46 13.34 -14.90 -1.23
CA ARG A 46 13.09 -16.31 -1.60
C ARG A 46 14.26 -17.26 -1.26
N SER A 47 15.44 -16.74 -0.97
CA SER A 47 16.58 -17.56 -0.53
C SER A 47 16.42 -18.08 0.90
N PHE A 48 15.41 -17.60 1.62
CA PHE A 48 15.15 -17.91 3.03
C PHE A 48 13.77 -18.56 3.17
N ASP A 49 13.64 -19.48 4.11
CA ASP A 49 12.39 -20.21 4.38
C ASP A 49 11.53 -19.42 5.40
N VAL A 50 11.11 -18.21 5.02
CA VAL A 50 10.25 -17.33 5.81
C VAL A 50 9.22 -16.67 4.91
N PRO A 51 8.00 -16.39 5.41
CA PRO A 51 6.99 -15.64 4.65
C PRO A 51 7.48 -14.25 4.25
N VAL A 52 7.00 -13.74 3.11
CA VAL A 52 7.40 -12.45 2.57
C VAL A 52 6.17 -11.58 2.32
N CYS A 53 6.10 -10.45 3.01
CA CYS A 53 5.09 -9.43 2.77
C CYS A 53 5.73 -8.17 2.18
N ALA A 54 4.98 -7.44 1.35
CA ALA A 54 5.47 -6.17 0.81
C ALA A 54 4.39 -5.08 0.77
N THR A 55 4.82 -3.84 1.02
CA THR A 55 3.96 -2.66 0.85
C THR A 55 4.64 -1.60 -0.01
N MET A 56 3.82 -0.95 -0.86
CA MET A 56 4.26 0.16 -1.69
C MET A 56 3.59 1.46 -1.26
N SER A 57 4.21 2.60 -1.57
CA SER A 57 3.64 3.92 -1.35
C SER A 57 2.96 4.45 -2.62
N PHE A 58 1.69 4.84 -2.50
CA PHE A 58 0.85 5.36 -3.59
C PHE A 58 0.55 6.85 -3.38
N ASP A 59 1.61 7.66 -3.35
CA ASP A 59 1.59 9.08 -3.01
C ASP A 59 1.44 10.04 -4.20
N SER A 60 1.47 9.50 -5.42
CA SER A 60 1.38 10.29 -6.65
C SER A 60 0.01 10.09 -7.35
N ALA A 61 -1.00 10.79 -6.86
CA ALA A 61 -2.37 10.70 -7.40
C ALA A 61 -2.94 9.27 -7.40
N GLY A 62 -2.76 8.53 -6.30
CA GLY A 62 -3.20 7.15 -6.14
C GLY A 62 -2.33 6.12 -6.88
N ARG A 63 -1.12 6.51 -7.30
CA ARG A 63 -0.12 5.66 -7.95
C ARG A 63 1.20 5.76 -7.21
N THR A 64 2.10 4.80 -7.41
CA THR A 64 3.49 4.95 -6.97
C THR A 64 4.20 6.05 -7.77
N MET A 65 5.35 6.52 -7.31
CA MET A 65 6.17 7.49 -8.06
C MET A 65 6.51 7.01 -9.48
N MET A 66 6.61 5.69 -9.69
CA MET A 66 6.85 5.09 -11.00
C MET A 66 5.57 4.85 -11.82
N GLY A 67 4.40 5.32 -11.31
CA GLY A 67 3.13 5.27 -12.01
C GLY A 67 2.36 3.95 -11.90
N LEU A 68 2.82 3.00 -11.06
CA LEU A 68 2.14 1.73 -10.84
C LEU A 68 0.80 1.97 -10.13
N THR A 69 -0.25 1.32 -10.62
CA THR A 69 -1.57 1.33 -9.96
C THR A 69 -1.67 0.25 -8.88
N PRO A 70 -2.57 0.40 -7.90
CA PRO A 70 -2.84 -0.66 -6.92
C PRO A 70 -3.22 -1.99 -7.58
N ARG A 71 -4.07 -1.97 -8.59
CA ARG A 71 -4.47 -3.17 -9.36
C ARG A 71 -3.27 -3.85 -10.03
N ALA A 72 -2.37 -3.08 -10.63
CA ALA A 72 -1.16 -3.63 -11.24
C ALA A 72 -0.21 -4.23 -10.18
N PHE A 73 -0.10 -3.61 -9.01
CA PHE A 73 0.66 -4.18 -7.91
C PHE A 73 0.05 -5.49 -7.39
N ALA A 74 -1.28 -5.61 -7.31
CA ALA A 74 -1.92 -6.87 -6.92
C ALA A 74 -1.51 -8.03 -7.85
N SER A 75 -1.34 -7.77 -9.17
CA SER A 75 -0.84 -8.77 -10.11
C SER A 75 0.63 -9.10 -9.86
N LEU A 76 1.49 -8.10 -9.63
CA LEU A 76 2.91 -8.31 -9.30
C LEU A 76 3.08 -9.09 -7.99
N ALA A 77 2.21 -8.88 -7.00
CA ALA A 77 2.26 -9.60 -5.74
C ALA A 77 2.08 -11.12 -5.94
N LEU A 78 1.25 -11.53 -6.90
CA LEU A 78 1.13 -12.93 -7.32
C LEU A 78 2.39 -13.41 -8.05
N ASP A 79 2.88 -12.63 -9.02
CA ASP A 79 4.06 -12.99 -9.82
C ASP A 79 5.31 -13.15 -8.93
N PHE A 80 5.42 -12.33 -7.88
CA PHE A 80 6.51 -12.38 -6.92
C PHE A 80 6.27 -13.34 -5.74
N ASN A 81 5.17 -14.10 -5.74
CA ASN A 81 4.80 -15.03 -4.68
C ASN A 81 4.87 -14.41 -3.27
N LEU A 82 4.33 -13.20 -3.12
CA LEU A 82 4.22 -12.57 -1.81
C LEU A 82 3.12 -13.24 -0.98
N ASP A 83 3.37 -13.45 0.32
CA ASP A 83 2.40 -14.00 1.25
C ASP A 83 1.37 -12.96 1.73
N GLY A 84 1.70 -11.68 1.62
CA GLY A 84 0.81 -10.55 1.87
C GLY A 84 1.32 -9.31 1.15
N PHE A 85 0.41 -8.41 0.76
CA PHE A 85 0.80 -7.18 0.07
C PHE A 85 -0.16 -6.05 0.35
N GLY A 86 0.27 -4.82 0.08
CA GLY A 86 -0.62 -3.68 0.29
C GLY A 86 0.03 -2.32 0.15
N ALA A 87 -0.49 -1.36 0.90
CA ALA A 87 -0.02 0.02 0.87
C ALA A 87 0.35 0.52 2.26
N ASN A 88 1.39 1.35 2.31
CA ASN A 88 1.73 2.12 3.51
C ASN A 88 2.10 3.56 3.14
N CYS A 89 2.15 4.42 4.14
CA CYS A 89 2.56 5.83 3.97
C CYS A 89 1.61 6.63 3.06
N GLY A 90 2.15 7.39 2.12
CA GLY A 90 1.38 8.22 1.17
C GLY A 90 0.84 9.49 1.78
N VAL A 91 -0.22 10.04 1.20
CA VAL A 91 -0.75 11.37 1.52
C VAL A 91 -1.64 11.38 2.78
N GLY A 92 -2.17 10.21 3.20
CA GLY A 92 -3.04 10.09 4.36
C GLY A 92 -4.06 8.94 4.22
N ALA A 93 -4.91 8.79 5.25
CA ALA A 93 -5.82 7.64 5.34
C ALA A 93 -6.86 7.60 4.21
N ALA A 94 -7.41 8.75 3.79
CA ALA A 94 -8.39 8.79 2.70
C ALA A 94 -7.81 8.30 1.36
N ASP A 95 -6.63 8.79 0.98
CA ASP A 95 -5.97 8.37 -0.26
C ASP A 95 -5.52 6.91 -0.19
N LEU A 96 -5.02 6.44 0.96
CA LEU A 96 -4.64 5.03 1.12
C LEU A 96 -5.84 4.10 0.96
N MET A 97 -7.05 4.50 1.38
CA MET A 97 -8.26 3.72 1.13
C MET A 97 -8.53 3.50 -0.36
N SER A 98 -8.13 4.41 -1.24
CA SER A 98 -8.24 4.21 -2.69
C SER A 98 -7.39 3.02 -3.16
N SER A 99 -6.20 2.86 -2.57
CA SER A 99 -5.33 1.72 -2.85
C SER A 99 -5.95 0.41 -2.35
N VAL A 100 -6.52 0.40 -1.14
CA VAL A 100 -7.22 -0.77 -0.59
C VAL A 100 -8.38 -1.20 -1.49
N LEU A 101 -9.20 -0.25 -1.96
CA LEU A 101 -10.29 -0.53 -2.90
C LEU A 101 -9.76 -1.10 -4.22
N GLY A 102 -8.68 -0.52 -4.77
CA GLY A 102 -8.04 -1.01 -5.99
C GLY A 102 -7.46 -2.42 -5.85
N PHE A 103 -6.94 -2.79 -4.68
CA PHE A 103 -6.49 -4.15 -4.39
C PHE A 103 -7.67 -5.12 -4.26
N ALA A 104 -8.70 -4.74 -3.50
CA ALA A 104 -9.87 -5.58 -3.28
C ALA A 104 -10.61 -5.90 -4.58
N ASP A 105 -10.66 -4.94 -5.51
CA ASP A 105 -11.29 -5.13 -6.83
C ASP A 105 -10.53 -6.16 -7.70
N ALA A 106 -9.23 -6.38 -7.43
CA ALA A 106 -8.46 -7.46 -8.06
C ALA A 106 -8.73 -8.84 -7.44
N THR A 107 -9.51 -8.93 -6.36
CA THR A 107 -9.85 -10.17 -5.63
C THR A 107 -8.65 -11.08 -5.33
N PRO A 108 -7.58 -10.57 -4.71
CA PRO A 108 -6.37 -11.34 -4.47
C PRO A 108 -6.61 -12.45 -3.43
N PRO A 109 -5.93 -13.60 -3.55
CA PRO A 109 -5.97 -14.63 -2.51
C PRO A 109 -5.16 -14.25 -1.26
N GLN A 110 -4.15 -13.36 -1.42
CA GLN A 110 -3.31 -12.91 -0.31
C GLN A 110 -4.04 -11.89 0.59
N PRO A 111 -3.68 -11.80 1.88
CA PRO A 111 -4.15 -10.73 2.75
C PRO A 111 -3.67 -9.35 2.26
N ILE A 112 -4.61 -8.42 2.20
CA ILE A 112 -4.33 -7.01 1.90
C ILE A 112 -3.85 -6.31 3.16
N ILE A 113 -2.75 -5.57 3.04
CA ILE A 113 -2.13 -4.77 4.08
C ILE A 113 -2.49 -3.30 3.88
N ALA A 114 -2.91 -2.63 4.95
CA ALA A 114 -3.25 -1.21 4.95
C ALA A 114 -2.62 -0.51 6.17
N LYS A 115 -1.62 0.38 5.93
CA LYS A 115 -0.89 1.11 6.98
C LYS A 115 -0.86 2.61 6.65
N ALA A 116 -1.89 3.36 7.04
CA ALA A 116 -2.03 4.77 6.72
C ALA A 116 -1.16 5.67 7.61
N ASN A 117 -0.73 6.81 7.05
CA ASN A 117 -0.26 7.93 7.85
C ASN A 117 -1.42 8.48 8.71
N CYS A 118 -1.08 8.97 9.91
CA CYS A 118 -2.04 9.64 10.81
C CYS A 118 -2.34 11.06 10.31
N GLY A 119 -3.07 11.15 9.20
CA GLY A 119 -3.39 12.40 8.53
C GLY A 119 -2.32 12.87 7.54
N ILE A 120 -2.44 14.12 7.12
CA ILE A 120 -1.54 14.75 6.14
C ILE A 120 -0.38 15.41 6.90
N PRO A 121 0.89 15.19 6.49
CA PRO A 121 2.01 15.88 7.10
C PRO A 121 2.00 17.37 6.77
N SER A 122 2.24 18.22 7.76
CA SER A 122 2.54 19.65 7.63
C SER A 122 3.85 19.98 8.32
N TYR A 123 4.47 21.12 7.95
CA TYR A 123 5.68 21.60 8.58
C TYR A 123 5.32 22.80 9.44
N GLU A 124 5.45 22.68 10.76
CA GLU A 124 5.09 23.68 11.75
C GLU A 124 6.24 23.85 12.75
N ASP A 125 6.69 25.08 12.96
CA ASP A 125 7.76 25.46 13.93
C ASP A 125 9.04 24.60 13.87
N GLY A 126 9.40 24.14 12.67
CA GLY A 126 10.61 23.33 12.46
C GLY A 126 10.41 21.82 12.59
N GLU A 127 9.20 21.36 12.83
CA GLU A 127 8.85 19.94 12.99
C GLU A 127 7.78 19.48 11.99
N ILE A 128 7.78 18.19 11.71
CA ILE A 128 6.70 17.57 10.91
C ILE A 128 5.57 17.17 11.86
N VAL A 129 4.39 17.75 11.64
CA VAL A 129 3.16 17.49 12.38
C VAL A 129 2.16 16.77 11.48
N TYR A 130 1.42 15.84 12.05
CA TYR A 130 0.38 15.08 11.34
C TYR A 130 -1.00 15.49 11.84
N SER A 131 -1.91 15.78 10.93
CA SER A 131 -3.24 16.33 11.22
C SER A 131 -4.28 15.29 11.68
N GLY A 132 -3.97 14.00 11.62
CA GLY A 132 -4.92 12.94 11.94
C GLY A 132 -5.24 12.86 13.44
N THR A 133 -6.47 12.44 13.73
CA THR A 133 -6.96 12.25 15.10
C THR A 133 -7.09 10.76 15.44
N VAL A 134 -7.18 10.47 16.74
CA VAL A 134 -7.45 9.11 17.24
C VAL A 134 -8.73 8.54 16.65
N ASP A 135 -9.80 9.34 16.58
CA ASP A 135 -11.09 8.92 16.02
C ASP A 135 -11.03 8.65 14.52
N GLN A 136 -10.28 9.47 13.77
CA GLN A 136 -10.06 9.23 12.34
C GLN A 136 -9.32 7.92 12.08
N MET A 137 -8.30 7.59 12.90
CA MET A 137 -7.57 6.33 12.75
C MET A 137 -8.43 5.12 13.15
N ALA A 138 -9.32 5.26 14.14
CA ALA A 138 -10.31 4.25 14.48
C ALA A 138 -11.29 4.00 13.32
N ALA A 139 -11.86 5.05 12.74
CA ALA A 139 -12.74 4.97 11.59
C ALA A 139 -12.04 4.38 10.35
N TYR A 140 -10.80 4.80 10.10
CA TYR A 140 -9.97 4.24 9.03
C TYR A 140 -9.82 2.71 9.19
N ALA A 141 -9.54 2.22 10.39
CA ALA A 141 -9.35 0.79 10.61
C ALA A 141 -10.60 -0.03 10.30
N GLN A 142 -11.78 0.45 10.69
CA GLN A 142 -13.07 -0.20 10.38
C GLN A 142 -13.34 -0.18 8.86
N LEU A 143 -13.14 0.97 8.19
CA LEU A 143 -13.31 1.11 6.75
C LEU A 143 -12.34 0.21 5.97
N ALA A 144 -11.07 0.15 6.36
CA ALA A 144 -10.07 -0.70 5.72
C ALA A 144 -10.45 -2.19 5.82
N ARG A 145 -10.91 -2.63 7.02
CA ARG A 145 -11.39 -4.00 7.20
C ARG A 145 -12.64 -4.29 6.35
N ALA A 146 -13.61 -3.39 6.34
CA ALA A 146 -14.84 -3.54 5.56
C ALA A 146 -14.54 -3.61 4.06
N ALA A 147 -13.53 -2.85 3.57
CA ALA A 147 -13.06 -2.88 2.20
C ALA A 147 -12.19 -4.11 1.85
N GLY A 148 -11.87 -4.98 2.82
CA GLY A 148 -11.17 -6.24 2.58
C GLY A 148 -9.75 -6.34 3.12
N ALA A 149 -9.18 -5.29 3.75
CA ALA A 149 -7.88 -5.40 4.40
C ALA A 149 -7.92 -6.39 5.57
N ARG A 150 -6.80 -7.11 5.77
CA ARG A 150 -6.65 -8.11 6.85
C ARG A 150 -5.54 -7.77 7.82
N ILE A 151 -4.54 -7.03 7.37
CA ILE A 151 -3.47 -6.50 8.21
C ILE A 151 -3.61 -4.98 8.18
N ILE A 152 -3.94 -4.39 9.33
CA ILE A 152 -4.29 -2.99 9.46
C ILE A 152 -3.42 -2.34 10.51
N GLY A 153 -2.86 -1.19 10.18
CA GLY A 153 -2.00 -0.45 11.09
C GLY A 153 -1.84 1.00 10.67
N GLY A 154 -0.92 1.67 11.33
CA GLY A 154 -0.51 3.02 11.00
C GLY A 154 0.91 3.08 10.45
N CYS A 155 1.27 4.23 9.89
CA CYS A 155 2.60 4.58 9.42
C CYS A 155 3.04 5.90 10.07
N CYS A 156 3.52 6.87 9.32
CA CYS A 156 4.02 8.14 9.88
C CYS A 156 2.96 8.88 10.70
N GLY A 157 3.39 9.52 11.78
CA GLY A 157 2.50 10.26 12.71
C GLY A 157 1.64 9.39 13.64
N THR A 158 1.64 8.06 13.45
CA THR A 158 0.88 7.15 14.32
C THR A 158 1.58 6.97 15.67
N LYS A 159 0.80 7.06 16.74
CA LYS A 159 1.23 6.91 18.13
C LYS A 159 0.48 5.74 18.80
N PRO A 160 0.92 5.29 19.99
CA PRO A 160 0.27 4.16 20.69
C PRO A 160 -1.23 4.33 20.91
N GLU A 161 -1.70 5.55 21.19
CA GLU A 161 -3.13 5.84 21.36
C GLU A 161 -3.94 5.61 20.08
N HIS A 162 -3.38 5.89 18.89
CA HIS A 162 -4.01 5.61 17.60
C HIS A 162 -4.14 4.10 17.39
N VAL A 163 -3.09 3.33 17.68
CA VAL A 163 -3.10 1.86 17.55
C VAL A 163 -4.13 1.24 18.51
N ALA A 164 -4.19 1.72 19.75
CA ALA A 164 -5.17 1.26 20.74
C ALA A 164 -6.61 1.53 20.26
N ALA A 165 -6.88 2.71 19.69
CA ALA A 165 -8.19 3.07 19.17
C ALA A 165 -8.57 2.24 17.93
N MET A 166 -7.65 2.03 17.01
CA MET A 166 -7.84 1.13 15.86
C MET A 166 -8.19 -0.29 16.33
N ARG A 167 -7.44 -0.84 17.33
CA ARG A 167 -7.71 -2.17 17.85
C ARG A 167 -9.09 -2.26 18.47
N LYS A 168 -9.45 -1.28 19.32
CA LYS A 168 -10.77 -1.21 19.95
C LYS A 168 -11.90 -1.17 18.91
N ALA A 169 -11.78 -0.31 17.89
CA ALA A 169 -12.76 -0.17 16.82
C ALA A 169 -12.92 -1.47 16.00
N LEU A 170 -11.82 -2.19 15.78
CA LEU A 170 -11.87 -3.49 15.09
C LEU A 170 -12.54 -4.58 15.96
N ASP A 171 -12.47 -4.51 17.28
CA ASP A 171 -13.15 -5.44 18.20
C ASP A 171 -14.67 -5.23 18.23
N GLU A 172 -15.15 -4.01 17.99
CA GLU A 172 -16.58 -3.67 17.90
C GLU A 172 -17.29 -4.37 16.73
N ASN A 173 -16.53 -4.85 15.75
CA ASN A 173 -17.01 -5.61 14.58
C ASN A 173 -18.07 -4.91 13.72
N ASP A 174 -18.05 -3.59 13.68
CA ASP A 174 -18.91 -2.81 12.83
C ASP A 174 -18.58 -3.03 11.34
N GLN A 175 -19.59 -2.94 10.49
CA GLN A 175 -19.47 -3.03 9.04
C GLN A 175 -19.88 -1.69 8.40
N PRO A 176 -19.01 -0.65 8.42
CA PRO A 176 -19.34 0.64 7.86
C PRO A 176 -19.49 0.57 6.33
N ASP A 177 -20.26 1.51 5.79
CA ASP A 177 -20.26 1.76 4.36
C ASP A 177 -18.89 2.28 3.93
N PHE A 178 -18.24 1.57 3.02
CA PHE A 178 -16.90 1.91 2.49
C PHE A 178 -16.94 2.46 1.06
N ARG A 179 -18.12 2.94 0.58
CA ARG A 179 -18.17 3.71 -0.67
C ARG A 179 -17.41 5.03 -0.53
N VAL A 180 -16.89 5.53 -1.64
CA VAL A 180 -16.04 6.73 -1.67
C VAL A 180 -16.60 7.89 -0.85
N LEU A 181 -17.91 8.17 -0.97
CA LEU A 181 -18.52 9.26 -0.21
C LEU A 181 -18.47 9.04 1.31
N ALA A 182 -18.68 7.82 1.78
CA ALA A 182 -18.60 7.49 3.20
C ALA A 182 -17.18 7.59 3.73
N ILE A 183 -16.19 7.14 2.93
CA ILE A 183 -14.78 7.30 3.24
C ILE A 183 -14.40 8.78 3.34
N GLU A 184 -14.80 9.60 2.37
CA GLU A 184 -14.50 11.04 2.38
C GLU A 184 -15.16 11.78 3.54
N LEU A 185 -16.35 11.37 3.97
CA LEU A 185 -17.02 11.94 5.15
C LEU A 185 -16.27 11.61 6.46
N ALA A 186 -15.72 10.41 6.57
CA ALA A 186 -15.03 9.95 7.78
C ALA A 186 -13.57 10.42 7.85
N LEU A 187 -12.85 10.40 6.73
CA LEU A 187 -11.39 10.55 6.69
C LEU A 187 -10.92 11.85 6.00
N GLY A 188 -11.82 12.59 5.38
CA GLY A 188 -11.48 13.75 4.55
C GLY A 188 -11.45 13.42 3.06
N LYS A 189 -11.32 14.45 2.22
CA LYS A 189 -11.36 14.29 0.77
C LYS A 189 -10.16 13.52 0.24
N MET A 190 -10.41 12.62 -0.69
CA MET A 190 -9.37 12.02 -1.52
C MET A 190 -8.83 13.02 -2.53
N SER A 191 -7.56 12.88 -2.93
CA SER A 191 -7.04 13.53 -4.12
C SER A 191 -7.81 13.06 -5.37
N ASP A 192 -7.86 13.89 -6.43
CA ASP A 192 -8.59 13.55 -7.65
C ASP A 192 -8.12 12.25 -8.28
N GLY A 193 -6.82 11.98 -8.24
CA GLY A 193 -6.24 10.74 -8.76
C GLY A 193 -6.62 9.52 -7.92
N ALA A 194 -6.54 9.63 -6.60
CA ALA A 194 -6.96 8.57 -5.68
C ALA A 194 -8.46 8.26 -5.85
N ARG A 195 -9.29 9.29 -6.00
CA ARG A 195 -10.71 9.12 -6.26
C ARG A 195 -11.00 8.36 -7.56
N GLN A 196 -10.24 8.63 -8.64
CA GLN A 196 -10.35 7.89 -9.91
C GLN A 196 -10.01 6.38 -9.71
N ILE A 197 -8.96 6.08 -8.95
CA ILE A 197 -8.60 4.71 -8.59
C ILE A 197 -9.76 4.04 -7.82
N ALA A 198 -10.27 4.72 -6.79
CA ALA A 198 -11.32 4.20 -5.91
C ALA A 198 -12.63 3.86 -6.64
N VAL A 199 -12.92 4.54 -7.75
CA VAL A 199 -14.11 4.26 -8.59
C VAL A 199 -13.79 3.40 -9.82
N GLY A 200 -12.60 2.82 -9.91
CA GLY A 200 -12.21 1.89 -10.98
C GLY A 200 -11.98 2.56 -12.35
N GLN A 201 -11.81 3.86 -12.42
CA GLN A 201 -11.64 4.57 -13.69
C GLN A 201 -10.21 4.50 -14.26
N ASP A 202 -9.25 4.01 -13.50
CA ASP A 202 -7.86 3.78 -13.95
C ASP A 202 -7.74 2.63 -14.96
N ALA A 203 -8.56 1.59 -14.83
CA ALA A 203 -8.58 0.43 -15.74
C ALA A 203 -8.90 0.80 -17.19
N LEU A 204 -9.72 1.83 -17.40
CA LEU A 204 -10.10 2.31 -18.74
C LEU A 204 -8.95 2.98 -19.49
N LYS A 205 -8.03 3.64 -18.77
CA LYS A 205 -6.86 4.31 -19.39
C LYS A 205 -5.75 3.33 -19.78
N ASP A 206 -5.58 2.25 -19.04
CA ASP A 206 -4.57 1.23 -19.36
C ASP A 206 -4.98 0.37 -20.57
N SER A 207 -6.26 0.08 -20.74
CA SER A 207 -6.78 -0.65 -21.91
C SER A 207 -6.61 0.14 -23.22
N THR A 208 -6.74 1.47 -23.19
CA THR A 208 -6.54 2.34 -24.36
C THR A 208 -5.07 2.47 -24.75
N ARG A 209 -4.12 2.39 -23.80
CA ARG A 209 -2.68 2.39 -24.09
C ARG A 209 -2.22 1.10 -24.76
N ARG A 210 -2.74 -0.06 -24.36
CA ARG A 210 -2.42 -1.35 -25.01
C ARG A 210 -2.94 -1.45 -26.44
N SER A 211 -4.10 -0.88 -26.75
CA SER A 211 -4.65 -0.88 -28.12
C SER A 211 -3.90 0.06 -29.08
N GLY A 212 -3.27 1.13 -28.58
CA GLY A 212 -2.50 2.09 -29.37
C GLY A 212 -1.12 1.59 -29.81
N SER A 213 -0.48 0.71 -29.02
CA SER A 213 0.86 0.18 -29.35
C SER A 213 0.85 -0.88 -30.47
N ASN A 214 -0.29 -1.57 -30.64
CA ASN A 214 -0.40 -2.61 -31.68
C ASN A 214 -0.72 -2.08 -33.08
N ARG A 215 -1.11 -0.81 -33.22
CA ARG A 215 -1.35 -0.17 -34.54
C ARG A 215 -0.10 0.36 -35.24
N ARG A 216 1.04 0.53 -34.54
CA ARG A 216 2.30 1.04 -35.12
C ARG A 216 3.26 -0.03 -35.68
N ARG A 217 2.91 -1.32 -35.61
CA ARG A 217 3.74 -2.42 -36.12
C ARG A 217 3.23 -3.07 -37.43
N ARG A 218 2.25 -2.45 -38.12
CA ARG A 218 1.81 -2.89 -39.45
C ARG A 218 1.79 -1.68 -40.38
N GLY A 219 2.96 -1.20 -40.75
CA GLY A 219 3.22 -0.27 -41.79
C GLY A 219 4.59 -0.52 -42.36
#